data_3fcaa7f7ee14d04379f149c11a2c2c7d
#
_entry.id   3fcaa7f7ee14d04379f149c11a2c2c7d
#
_cell.length_a   1.000
_cell.length_b   1.000
_cell.length_c   1.000
_cell.angle_alpha   90.00
_cell.angle_beta   90.00
_cell.angle_gamma   90.00
#
_symmetry.space_group_name_H-M   'P 1'
#
loop_
_entity.id
_entity.type
_entity.pdbx_description
1 polymer ?
#
loop_
_entity_poly.entity_id
_entity_poly.type
_entity_poly.pdbx_seq_one_letter_code
_entity_poly.pdbx_strand_id
1 'polypeptide(L)'
;ALCIESAHTHKGQTIGYFPHKDHNDYFDRQHEENIHNINFYSTVHFIQGFTARSLEMIKNVDAAIVLNGRIGTLSEFGIAVEEGLPLLVIEGTGGITDELQRLTKLVHKEFPNNEVMFTKDWKKGIDILITSYTG
;
A
#
# COMPACT_ATOMS: atom_id res chain seq x y z
N ALA A 1 8.92 -5.27 -3.75
CA ALA A 1 9.45 -6.58 -4.19
C ALA A 1 9.56 -7.57 -3.03
N LEU A 2 10.35 -7.28 -1.99
CA LEU A 2 10.61 -8.23 -0.89
C LEU A 2 9.34 -8.67 -0.12
N CYS A 3 8.37 -7.80 0.10
CA CYS A 3 7.14 -8.17 0.81
C CYS A 3 6.31 -9.19 0.04
N ILE A 4 6.17 -9.02 -1.27
CA ILE A 4 5.41 -9.94 -2.13
C ILE A 4 6.12 -11.28 -2.25
N GLU A 5 7.43 -11.28 -2.46
CA GLU A 5 8.24 -12.49 -2.48
C GLU A 5 8.12 -13.27 -1.18
N SER A 6 8.23 -12.59 -0.05
CA SER A 6 8.07 -13.20 1.27
C SER A 6 6.67 -13.79 1.47
N ALA A 7 5.62 -13.06 1.13
CA ALA A 7 4.26 -13.54 1.23
C ALA A 7 4.02 -14.78 0.36
N HIS A 8 4.53 -14.77 -0.88
CA HIS A 8 4.46 -15.91 -1.79
C HIS A 8 5.20 -17.13 -1.23
N THR A 9 6.43 -16.94 -0.73
CA THR A 9 7.25 -18.01 -0.13
C THR A 9 6.55 -18.65 1.08
N HIS A 10 5.81 -17.87 1.86
CA HIS A 10 5.02 -18.37 3.00
C HIS A 10 3.62 -18.84 2.62
N LYS A 11 3.36 -19.07 1.32
CA LYS A 11 2.09 -19.56 0.79
C LYS A 11 0.89 -18.65 1.06
N GLY A 12 1.14 -17.35 1.26
CA GLY A 12 0.10 -16.33 1.32
C GLY A 12 -0.51 -16.08 -0.07
N GLN A 13 -1.79 -15.74 -0.10
CA GLN A 13 -2.39 -15.22 -1.33
C GLN A 13 -1.87 -13.82 -1.60
N THR A 14 -1.40 -13.59 -2.80
CA THR A 14 -0.84 -12.32 -3.24
C THR A 14 -1.59 -11.79 -4.44
N ILE A 15 -2.08 -10.57 -4.34
CA ILE A 15 -2.85 -9.92 -5.41
C ILE A 15 -2.10 -8.67 -5.86
N GLY A 16 -1.84 -8.56 -7.15
CA GLY A 16 -1.19 -7.41 -7.76
C GLY A 16 -2.18 -6.54 -8.52
N TYR A 17 -2.10 -5.23 -8.31
CA TYR A 17 -2.85 -4.23 -9.09
C TYR A 17 -1.86 -3.42 -9.90
N PHE A 18 -1.88 -3.56 -11.22
CA PHE A 18 -0.93 -2.95 -12.14
C PHE A 18 -1.60 -1.89 -13.02
N PRO A 19 -0.96 -0.72 -13.21
CA PRO A 19 -1.53 0.39 -14.00
C PRO A 19 -1.35 0.20 -15.50
N HIS A 20 -1.33 -1.02 -15.97
CA HIS A 20 -1.15 -1.42 -17.35
C HIS A 20 -2.47 -1.89 -17.96
N LYS A 21 -2.55 -1.86 -19.30
CA LYS A 21 -3.72 -2.32 -20.02
C LYS A 21 -3.90 -3.85 -19.93
N ASP A 22 -2.80 -4.58 -20.08
CA ASP A 22 -2.76 -6.04 -20.09
C ASP A 22 -1.32 -6.56 -19.88
N HIS A 23 -1.13 -7.86 -19.96
CA HIS A 23 0.17 -8.52 -19.84
C HIS A 23 1.19 -8.00 -20.86
N ASN A 24 0.78 -7.76 -22.10
CA ASN A 24 1.71 -7.31 -23.14
C ASN A 24 2.20 -5.89 -22.85
N ASP A 25 1.30 -4.98 -22.49
CA ASP A 25 1.66 -3.61 -22.07
C ASP A 25 2.59 -3.62 -20.85
N TYR A 26 2.37 -4.53 -19.90
CA TYR A 26 3.26 -4.73 -18.75
C TYR A 26 4.66 -5.18 -19.19
N PHE A 27 4.77 -6.19 -20.04
CA PHE A 27 6.05 -6.71 -20.50
C PHE A 27 6.79 -5.74 -21.44
N ASP A 28 6.09 -4.99 -22.27
CA ASP A 28 6.68 -4.00 -23.17
C ASP A 28 7.32 -2.84 -22.40
N ARG A 29 6.80 -2.52 -21.20
CA ARG A 29 7.31 -1.44 -20.35
C ARG A 29 8.33 -1.88 -19.30
N GLN A 30 8.69 -3.16 -19.26
CA GLN A 30 9.66 -3.71 -18.30
C GLN A 30 11.08 -3.15 -18.40
N HIS A 31 11.40 -2.38 -19.42
CA HIS A 31 12.70 -1.70 -19.56
C HIS A 31 12.82 -0.45 -18.64
N GLU A 32 11.74 -0.05 -17.99
CA GLU A 32 11.76 1.00 -16.97
C GLU A 32 12.00 0.38 -15.60
N GLU A 33 12.90 0.97 -14.82
CA GLU A 33 13.38 0.51 -13.52
C GLU A 33 12.23 0.10 -12.56
N ASN A 34 12.32 -1.05 -11.94
CA ASN A 34 11.45 -1.70 -10.96
C ASN A 34 10.56 -2.83 -11.49
N ILE A 35 11.18 -3.85 -11.99
CA ILE A 35 10.51 -5.08 -12.40
C ILE A 35 10.04 -5.83 -11.16
N HIS A 36 8.73 -5.87 -10.95
CA HIS A 36 8.12 -6.84 -10.05
C HIS A 36 7.99 -8.17 -10.79
N ASN A 37 8.54 -9.24 -10.22
CA ASN A 37 8.32 -10.56 -10.80
C ASN A 37 6.85 -10.94 -10.66
N ILE A 38 6.13 -10.92 -11.78
CA ILE A 38 4.69 -11.21 -11.84
C ILE A 38 4.36 -12.63 -11.31
N ASN A 39 5.32 -13.55 -11.34
CA ASN A 39 5.14 -14.92 -10.85
C ASN A 39 4.97 -15.01 -9.32
N PHE A 40 5.29 -13.96 -8.57
CA PHE A 40 5.03 -13.92 -7.13
C PHE A 40 3.58 -13.56 -6.77
N TYR A 41 2.74 -13.24 -7.76
CA TYR A 41 1.33 -12.92 -7.53
C TYR A 41 0.44 -14.10 -7.84
N SER A 42 -0.45 -14.45 -6.91
CA SER A 42 -1.48 -15.47 -7.11
C SER A 42 -2.55 -14.99 -8.10
N THR A 43 -2.83 -13.69 -8.08
CA THR A 43 -3.79 -13.03 -8.97
C THR A 43 -3.25 -11.67 -9.38
N VAL A 44 -3.47 -11.30 -10.63
CA VAL A 44 -3.06 -10.00 -11.18
C VAL A 44 -4.27 -9.31 -11.80
N HIS A 45 -4.49 -8.06 -11.40
CA HIS A 45 -5.46 -7.16 -12.00
C HIS A 45 -4.75 -6.07 -12.79
N PHE A 46 -5.05 -5.96 -14.07
CA PHE A 46 -4.59 -4.87 -14.92
C PHE A 46 -5.67 -3.80 -15.02
N ILE A 47 -5.37 -2.62 -14.55
CA ILE A 47 -6.28 -1.47 -14.54
C ILE A 47 -5.53 -0.29 -15.12
N GLN A 48 -5.89 0.11 -16.31
CA GLN A 48 -5.21 1.18 -17.02
C GLN A 48 -5.27 2.49 -16.26
N GLY A 49 -4.10 3.05 -15.97
CA GLY A 49 -3.93 4.31 -15.28
C GLY A 49 -3.65 4.18 -13.77
N PHE A 50 -2.77 5.04 -13.29
CA PHE A 50 -2.30 4.99 -11.89
C PHE A 50 -3.43 5.27 -10.90
N THR A 51 -4.26 6.27 -11.14
CA THR A 51 -5.34 6.65 -10.23
C THR A 51 -6.44 5.58 -10.17
N ALA A 52 -6.87 5.08 -11.33
CA ALA A 52 -7.89 4.03 -11.40
C ALA A 52 -7.42 2.75 -10.69
N ARG A 53 -6.18 2.35 -10.90
CA ARG A 53 -5.56 1.20 -10.23
C ARG A 53 -5.53 1.39 -8.70
N SER A 54 -5.14 2.55 -8.22
CA SER A 54 -5.07 2.84 -6.78
C SER A 54 -6.45 2.83 -6.12
N LEU A 55 -7.46 3.40 -6.78
CA LEU A 55 -8.84 3.37 -6.30
C LEU A 55 -9.37 1.94 -6.21
N GLU A 56 -9.16 1.14 -7.25
CA GLU A 56 -9.62 -0.25 -7.26
C GLU A 56 -8.93 -1.09 -6.17
N MET A 57 -7.64 -0.92 -6.00
CA MET A 57 -6.89 -1.60 -4.94
C MET A 57 -7.45 -1.25 -3.56
N ILE A 58 -7.62 0.03 -3.26
CA ILE A 58 -8.05 0.49 -1.93
C ILE A 58 -9.47 0.04 -1.60
N LYS A 59 -10.36 -0.04 -2.57
CA LYS A 59 -11.73 -0.56 -2.37
C LYS A 59 -11.79 -2.05 -2.03
N ASN A 60 -10.75 -2.80 -2.31
CA ASN A 60 -10.71 -4.25 -2.14
C ASN A 60 -9.79 -4.70 -0.99
N VAL A 61 -9.43 -3.80 -0.09
CA VAL A 61 -8.61 -4.14 1.09
C VAL A 61 -9.30 -3.68 2.37
N ASP A 62 -8.99 -4.36 3.45
CA ASP A 62 -9.60 -4.12 4.77
C ASP A 62 -8.75 -3.20 5.64
N ALA A 63 -7.45 -3.15 5.36
CA ALA A 63 -6.47 -2.30 6.02
C ALA A 63 -5.26 -2.11 5.11
N ALA A 64 -4.41 -1.11 5.37
CA ALA A 64 -3.20 -0.93 4.61
C ALA A 64 -1.98 -0.65 5.48
N ILE A 65 -0.83 -1.14 5.01
CA ILE A 65 0.48 -0.84 5.60
C ILE A 65 1.28 -0.03 4.58
N VAL A 66 1.74 1.14 4.99
CA VAL A 66 2.48 2.08 4.16
C VAL A 66 3.96 2.02 4.50
N LEU A 67 4.77 1.73 3.49
CA LEU A 67 6.22 1.58 3.58
C LEU A 67 6.90 2.41 2.50
N ASN A 68 7.88 3.24 2.86
CA ASN A 68 8.63 4.04 1.89
C ASN A 68 7.68 4.84 0.97
N GLY A 69 7.99 4.91 -0.31
CA GLY A 69 7.10 5.42 -1.33
C GLY A 69 7.39 6.83 -1.81
N ARG A 70 6.72 7.18 -2.90
CA ARG A 70 6.81 8.47 -3.58
C ARG A 70 5.41 9.07 -3.75
N ILE A 71 5.20 9.84 -4.82
CA ILE A 71 3.91 10.52 -5.07
C ILE A 71 2.71 9.58 -5.19
N GLY A 72 2.91 8.37 -5.74
CA GLY A 72 1.84 7.38 -5.82
C GLY A 72 1.40 6.91 -4.43
N THR A 73 2.34 6.64 -3.54
CA THR A 73 2.07 6.27 -2.15
C THR A 73 1.37 7.40 -1.38
N LEU A 74 1.76 8.65 -1.62
CA LEU A 74 1.06 9.80 -1.04
C LEU A 74 -0.40 9.88 -1.52
N SER A 75 -0.64 9.64 -2.79
CA SER A 75 -1.98 9.59 -3.37
C SER A 75 -2.81 8.45 -2.77
N GLU A 76 -2.26 7.24 -2.71
CA GLU A 76 -2.91 6.08 -2.11
C GLU A 76 -3.21 6.29 -0.62
N PHE A 77 -2.28 6.88 0.13
CA PHE A 77 -2.51 7.27 1.52
C PHE A 77 -3.69 8.24 1.66
N GLY A 78 -3.74 9.29 0.84
CA GLY A 78 -4.84 10.25 0.85
C GLY A 78 -6.20 9.60 0.59
N ILE A 79 -6.28 8.74 -0.43
CA ILE A 79 -7.51 8.01 -0.76
C ILE A 79 -7.92 7.10 0.40
N ALA A 80 -6.99 6.34 0.97
CA ALA A 80 -7.26 5.43 2.08
C ALA A 80 -7.76 6.17 3.33
N VAL A 81 -7.21 7.35 3.61
CA VAL A 81 -7.69 8.22 4.69
C VAL A 81 -9.12 8.70 4.42
N GLU A 82 -9.43 9.14 3.21
CA GLU A 82 -10.78 9.59 2.84
C GLU A 82 -11.82 8.45 2.91
N GLU A 83 -11.42 7.23 2.58
CA GLU A 83 -12.27 6.05 2.65
C GLU A 83 -12.38 5.48 4.10
N GLY A 84 -11.67 6.06 5.08
CA GLY A 84 -11.70 5.59 6.47
C GLY A 84 -11.02 4.25 6.69
N LEU A 85 -10.08 3.87 5.82
CA LEU A 85 -9.37 2.61 5.91
C LEU A 85 -8.37 2.63 7.07
N PRO A 86 -8.33 1.60 7.94
CA PRO A 86 -7.27 1.47 8.94
C PRO A 86 -5.88 1.43 8.31
N LEU A 87 -5.00 2.32 8.76
CA LEU A 87 -3.67 2.52 8.19
C LEU A 87 -2.58 2.36 9.23
N LEU A 88 -1.55 1.62 8.86
CA LEU A 88 -0.29 1.55 9.59
C LEU A 88 0.82 2.14 8.73
N VAL A 89 1.40 3.24 9.17
CA VAL A 89 2.56 3.89 8.53
C VAL A 89 3.83 3.52 9.29
N ILE A 90 4.74 2.81 8.63
CA ILE A 90 6.02 2.42 9.22
C ILE A 90 7.06 3.51 8.94
N GLU A 91 7.29 4.35 9.92
CA GLU A 91 8.29 5.43 9.86
C GLU A 91 9.72 4.88 9.87
N GLY A 92 10.65 5.64 9.32
CA GLY A 92 12.05 5.23 9.19
C GLY A 92 12.31 4.32 7.99
N THR A 93 11.32 4.05 7.15
CA THR A 93 11.47 3.30 5.91
C THR A 93 11.86 4.17 4.72
N GLY A 94 11.89 5.48 4.90
CA GLY A 94 12.30 6.46 3.90
C GLY A 94 11.15 6.95 3.01
N GLY A 95 11.49 7.79 2.04
CA GLY A 95 10.53 8.35 1.10
C GLY A 95 9.46 9.21 1.77
N ILE A 96 8.25 9.21 1.18
CA ILE A 96 7.13 10.01 1.68
C ILE A 96 6.64 9.55 3.06
N THR A 97 6.87 8.30 3.42
CA THR A 97 6.41 7.70 4.69
C THR A 97 6.89 8.48 5.90
N ASP A 98 8.11 9.00 5.86
CA ASP A 98 8.71 9.76 6.96
C ASP A 98 8.13 11.18 7.10
N GLU A 99 7.40 11.65 6.09
CA GLU A 99 6.76 12.96 6.06
C GLU A 99 5.24 12.92 6.31
N LEU A 100 4.61 11.76 6.21
CA LEU A 100 3.15 11.64 6.27
C LEU A 100 2.56 12.16 7.58
N GLN A 101 3.20 11.88 8.73
CA GLN A 101 2.72 12.39 10.02
C GLN A 101 2.73 13.92 10.08
N ARG A 102 3.77 14.56 9.54
CA ARG A 102 3.85 16.00 9.44
C ARG A 102 2.80 16.58 8.51
N LEU A 103 2.60 15.94 7.35
CA LEU A 103 1.60 16.37 6.36
C LEU A 103 0.18 16.29 6.91
N THR A 104 -0.16 15.23 7.65
CA THR A 104 -1.50 15.10 8.24
C THR A 104 -1.82 16.22 9.23
N LYS A 105 -0.81 16.67 9.99
CA LYS A 105 -0.95 17.86 10.87
C LYS A 105 -1.21 19.16 10.10
N LEU A 106 -0.63 19.29 8.91
CA LEU A 106 -0.80 20.48 8.07
C LEU A 106 -2.20 20.58 7.45
N VAL A 107 -2.82 19.46 7.13
CA VAL A 107 -4.16 19.45 6.54
C VAL A 107 -5.28 19.48 7.58
N HIS A 108 -4.95 19.64 8.86
CA HIS A 108 -5.88 19.76 9.98
C HIS A 108 -6.97 18.67 10.01
N LYS A 109 -6.68 17.49 9.50
CA LYS A 109 -7.59 16.37 9.57
C LYS A 109 -7.38 15.60 10.87
N GLU A 110 -8.43 15.52 11.68
CA GLU A 110 -8.46 14.59 12.81
C GLU A 110 -8.80 13.19 12.30
N PHE A 111 -8.03 12.21 12.72
CA PHE A 111 -8.32 10.81 12.41
C PHE A 111 -9.16 10.25 13.57
N PRO A 112 -10.37 9.79 13.32
CA PRO A 112 -11.15 9.14 14.37
C PRO A 112 -10.41 7.89 14.85
N ASN A 113 -10.29 7.78 16.16
CA ASN A 113 -9.86 6.61 16.94
C ASN A 113 -9.05 5.53 16.20
N ASN A 114 -7.73 5.71 16.08
CA ASN A 114 -6.78 4.71 15.59
C ASN A 114 -6.88 4.31 14.10
N GLU A 115 -7.54 5.06 13.26
CA GLU A 115 -7.56 4.77 11.82
C GLU A 115 -6.18 4.91 11.17
N VAL A 116 -5.35 5.83 11.64
CA VAL A 116 -3.98 6.01 11.16
C VAL A 116 -2.99 5.93 12.30
N MET A 117 -2.14 4.91 12.25
CA MET A 117 -1.07 4.70 13.21
C MET A 117 0.29 4.97 12.57
N PHE A 118 1.12 5.78 13.23
CA PHE A 118 2.51 6.04 12.84
C PHE A 118 3.45 5.38 13.85
N THR A 119 4.35 4.53 13.41
CA THR A 119 5.32 3.88 14.29
C THR A 119 6.58 3.44 13.56
N LYS A 120 7.68 3.37 14.29
CA LYS A 120 8.92 2.70 13.84
C LYS A 120 8.94 1.23 14.23
N ASP A 121 8.16 0.83 15.23
CA ASP A 121 8.01 -0.55 15.67
C ASP A 121 6.94 -1.26 14.82
N TRP A 122 7.38 -1.81 13.69
CA TRP A 122 6.49 -2.46 12.75
C TRP A 122 5.79 -3.71 13.32
N LYS A 123 6.48 -4.46 14.21
CA LYS A 123 5.88 -5.67 14.81
C LYS A 123 4.70 -5.31 15.70
N LYS A 124 4.92 -4.38 16.62
CA LYS A 124 3.85 -3.87 17.49
C LYS A 124 2.72 -3.23 16.67
N GLY A 125 3.09 -2.48 15.63
CA GLY A 125 2.11 -1.86 14.72
C GLY A 125 1.22 -2.88 14.04
N ILE A 126 1.77 -3.95 13.50
CA ILE A 126 1.02 -5.03 12.87
C ILE A 126 0.11 -5.75 13.87
N ASP A 127 0.62 -6.07 15.06
CA ASP A 127 -0.18 -6.71 16.11
C ASP A 127 -1.40 -5.87 16.49
N ILE A 128 -1.23 -4.55 16.64
CA ILE A 128 -2.34 -3.63 16.93
C ILE A 128 -3.33 -3.59 15.76
N LEU A 129 -2.84 -3.48 14.52
CA LEU A 129 -3.69 -3.44 13.33
C LEU A 129 -4.56 -4.70 13.21
N ILE A 130 -3.96 -5.88 13.36
CA ILE A 130 -4.67 -7.16 13.31
C ILE A 130 -5.69 -7.26 14.44
N THR A 131 -5.32 -6.91 15.67
CA THR A 131 -6.20 -6.99 16.83
C THR A 131 -7.39 -6.04 16.70
N SER A 132 -7.19 -4.83 16.19
CA SER A 132 -8.27 -3.87 15.96
C SER A 132 -9.25 -4.34 14.88
N TYR A 133 -8.80 -5.16 13.96
CA TYR A 133 -9.61 -5.71 12.88
C TYR A 133 -10.38 -6.98 13.28
N THR A 134 -9.78 -7.83 14.12
CA THR A 134 -10.37 -9.10 14.57
C THR A 134 -11.23 -8.98 15.85
N GLY A 135 -11.17 -7.86 16.47
CA GLY A 135 -11.96 -7.52 17.67
C GLY A 135 -13.22 -6.80 17.34
#